data_5e04bac1b1dac2862da7a96bb3ec80d5
#
_entry.id   5e04bac1b1dac2862da7a96bb3ec80d5
#
_cell.length_a   1.000
_cell.length_b   1.000
_cell.length_c   1.000
_cell.angle_alpha   90.00
_cell.angle_beta   90.00
_cell.angle_gamma   90.00
#
_symmetry.space_group_name_H-M   'P 1'
#
loop_
_entity.id
_entity.type
_entity.pdbx_description
1 polymer ?
#
loop_
_entity_poly.entity_id
_entity_poly.type
_entity_poly.pdbx_seq_one_letter_code
_entity_poly.pdbx_strand_id
1 'polypeptide(L)'
;MVEVFATPTPVAVAGTLLDWDTTSEELTIRWRPAAGVTTVRVPTTSWGLLEPVVTSETGVRAVRWDPRSGTLELGPSSAAEVVEVRITPRRS
;
A
#
# COMPACT_ATOMS: atom_id res chain seq x y z
N MET A 1 -22.76 -6.21 -4.09
CA MET A 1 -21.75 -5.63 -4.83
C MET A 1 -20.81 -4.81 -4.06
N VAL A 2 -21.03 -4.60 -2.85
CA VAL A 2 -20.14 -3.81 -2.07
C VAL A 2 -18.84 -4.50 -1.76
N GLU A 3 -18.79 -5.79 -1.90
CA GLU A 3 -17.59 -6.51 -1.54
C GLU A 3 -16.42 -6.21 -2.44
N VAL A 4 -16.62 -5.50 -3.52
CA VAL A 4 -15.49 -5.13 -4.36
C VAL A 4 -14.51 -4.22 -3.63
N PHE A 5 -14.93 -3.60 -2.53
CA PHE A 5 -14.07 -2.74 -1.76
C PHE A 5 -13.52 -3.39 -0.50
N ALA A 6 -13.67 -4.71 -0.40
CA ALA A 6 -13.22 -5.44 0.79
C ALA A 6 -11.73 -5.75 0.76
N THR A 7 -11.03 -5.46 -0.34
CA THR A 7 -9.61 -5.72 -0.46
C THR A 7 -8.86 -4.44 -0.75
N PRO A 8 -7.61 -4.31 -0.24
CA PRO A 8 -6.79 -3.14 -0.58
C PRO A 8 -6.35 -3.17 -2.03
N THR A 9 -6.20 -2.00 -2.64
CA THR A 9 -5.79 -1.89 -4.04
C THR A 9 -4.80 -0.75 -4.21
N PRO A 10 -3.84 -0.88 -5.15
CA PRO A 10 -3.00 0.26 -5.50
C PRO A 10 -3.82 1.26 -6.33
N VAL A 11 -3.61 2.54 -6.07
CA VAL A 11 -4.31 3.62 -6.77
C VAL A 11 -3.38 4.30 -7.75
N ALA A 12 -2.17 4.61 -7.31
CA ALA A 12 -1.18 5.26 -8.14
C ALA A 12 0.19 4.80 -7.72
N VAL A 13 1.03 4.42 -8.68
CA VAL A 13 2.36 3.91 -8.40
C VAL A 13 3.39 4.89 -8.95
N ALA A 14 4.35 5.29 -8.10
CA ALA A 14 5.43 6.16 -8.52
C ALA A 14 6.47 5.31 -9.25
N GLY A 15 6.28 5.13 -10.53
CA GLY A 15 7.15 4.30 -11.35
C GLY A 15 6.33 3.35 -12.20
N THR A 16 6.91 2.18 -12.48
CA THR A 16 6.27 1.17 -13.31
C THR A 16 5.81 0.00 -12.45
N LEU A 17 4.51 -0.23 -12.41
CA LEU A 17 3.95 -1.35 -11.67
C LEU A 17 4.32 -2.66 -12.38
N LEU A 18 4.93 -3.58 -11.66
CA LEU A 18 5.31 -4.89 -12.19
C LEU A 18 4.24 -5.93 -11.93
N ASP A 19 3.86 -6.07 -10.67
CA ASP A 19 2.74 -6.94 -10.32
C ASP A 19 2.25 -6.59 -8.92
N TRP A 20 1.10 -7.13 -8.58
CA TRP A 20 0.55 -6.96 -7.24
C TRP A 20 -0.44 -8.07 -6.96
N ASP A 21 -0.65 -8.36 -5.69
CA ASP A 21 -1.58 -9.39 -5.26
C ASP A 21 -2.30 -8.89 -4.02
N THR A 22 -3.57 -9.19 -3.90
CA THR A 22 -4.37 -8.71 -2.79
C THR A 22 -5.28 -9.80 -2.25
N THR A 23 -5.43 -9.78 -0.93
CA THR A 23 -6.45 -10.56 -0.24
C THR A 23 -7.17 -9.62 0.71
N SER A 24 -8.16 -10.13 1.43
CA SER A 24 -8.87 -9.28 2.40
C SER A 24 -8.00 -8.83 3.55
N GLU A 25 -6.81 -9.43 3.73
CA GLU A 25 -5.95 -9.15 4.87
C GLU A 25 -4.55 -8.70 4.49
N GLU A 26 -4.24 -8.59 3.19
CA GLU A 26 -2.88 -8.29 2.79
C GLU A 26 -2.84 -7.76 1.36
N LEU A 27 -1.95 -6.81 1.14
CA LEU A 27 -1.64 -6.33 -0.20
C LEU A 27 -0.14 -6.39 -0.40
N THR A 28 0.31 -7.03 -1.48
CA THR A 28 1.71 -7.06 -1.87
C THR A 28 1.83 -6.39 -3.21
N ILE A 29 2.76 -5.43 -3.35
CA ILE A 29 2.97 -4.68 -4.58
C ILE A 29 4.45 -4.69 -4.91
N ARG A 30 4.75 -4.88 -6.20
CA ARG A 30 6.12 -4.74 -6.70
C ARG A 30 6.13 -3.75 -7.85
N TRP A 31 7.08 -2.84 -7.82
CA TRP A 31 7.20 -1.84 -8.90
C TRP A 31 8.65 -1.39 -9.04
N ARG A 32 8.94 -0.79 -10.21
CA ARG A 32 10.20 -0.11 -10.44
C ARG A 32 10.02 1.34 -10.01
N PRO A 33 10.74 1.78 -9.00
CA PRO A 33 10.48 3.10 -8.42
C PRO A 33 10.92 4.25 -9.32
N ALA A 34 10.18 5.35 -9.23
CA ALA A 34 10.53 6.62 -9.82
C ALA A 34 10.24 7.68 -8.78
N ALA A 35 10.53 8.93 -9.10
CA ALA A 35 10.27 10.03 -8.17
C ALA A 35 8.77 10.14 -7.94
N GLY A 36 8.38 10.38 -6.70
CA GLY A 36 6.97 10.56 -6.36
C GLY A 36 6.54 9.65 -5.23
N VAL A 37 5.24 9.57 -5.06
CA VAL A 37 4.62 8.84 -3.95
C VAL A 37 3.70 7.78 -4.52
N THR A 38 3.75 6.58 -3.95
CA THR A 38 2.83 5.50 -4.31
C THR A 38 1.65 5.55 -3.37
N THR A 39 0.44 5.53 -3.93
CA THR A 39 -0.79 5.64 -3.16
C THR A 39 -1.57 4.33 -3.22
N VAL A 40 -2.03 3.88 -2.06
CA VAL A 40 -2.78 2.64 -1.90
C VAL A 40 -4.07 2.96 -1.16
N ARG A 41 -5.16 2.32 -1.54
CA ARG A 41 -6.42 2.44 -0.81
C ARG A 41 -6.69 1.14 -0.07
N VAL A 42 -7.05 1.26 1.20
CA VAL A 42 -7.37 0.11 2.03
C VAL A 42 -8.82 0.19 2.52
N PRO A 43 -9.48 -0.99 2.74
CA PRO A 43 -10.88 -1.00 3.16
C PRO A 43 -10.97 -0.73 4.67
N THR A 44 -11.23 0.52 5.04
CA THR A 44 -11.29 0.88 6.46
C THR A 44 -12.42 0.19 7.20
N THR A 45 -13.45 -0.27 6.50
CA THR A 45 -14.53 -1.01 7.13
C THR A 45 -14.08 -2.37 7.63
N SER A 46 -13.07 -2.97 6.98
CA SER A 46 -12.53 -4.27 7.39
C SER A 46 -11.26 -4.11 8.20
N TRP A 47 -10.41 -3.16 7.80
CA TRP A 47 -9.09 -2.99 8.39
C TRP A 47 -9.09 -2.06 9.58
N GLY A 48 -10.14 -1.24 9.73
CA GLY A 48 -10.20 -0.26 10.80
C GLY A 48 -9.55 1.04 10.40
N LEU A 49 -9.49 1.96 11.34
CA LEU A 49 -9.00 3.31 11.08
C LEU A 49 -7.54 3.52 11.46
N LEU A 50 -6.90 2.50 12.02
CA LEU A 50 -5.49 2.60 12.38
C LEU A 50 -4.63 2.49 11.12
N GLU A 51 -3.50 3.19 11.15
CA GLU A 51 -2.56 3.16 10.03
C GLU A 51 -2.11 1.72 9.77
N PRO A 52 -2.21 1.21 8.53
CA PRO A 52 -1.78 -0.14 8.22
C PRO A 52 -0.28 -0.34 8.45
N VAL A 53 0.10 -1.60 8.64
CA VAL A 53 1.51 -1.96 8.80
C VAL A 53 2.14 -2.11 7.44
N VAL A 54 3.24 -1.40 7.22
CA VAL A 54 3.99 -1.46 5.96
C VAL A 54 5.29 -2.19 6.22
N THR A 55 5.53 -3.27 5.48
CA THR A 55 6.75 -4.06 5.60
C THR A 55 7.48 -4.06 4.26
N SER A 56 8.75 -3.66 4.26
CA SER A 56 9.53 -3.63 3.04
C SER A 56 11.00 -3.81 3.38
N GLU A 57 11.69 -4.66 2.61
CA GLU A 57 13.11 -4.84 2.76
C GLU A 57 13.89 -3.77 2.00
N THR A 58 13.19 -2.96 1.20
CA THR A 58 13.84 -1.95 0.36
C THR A 58 13.74 -0.54 0.95
N GLY A 59 13.22 -0.42 2.17
CA GLY A 59 13.21 0.87 2.86
C GLY A 59 11.99 1.74 2.61
N VAL A 60 11.02 1.25 1.88
CA VAL A 60 9.77 1.98 1.66
C VAL A 60 8.97 2.00 2.96
N ARG A 61 8.38 3.14 3.27
CA ARG A 61 7.59 3.27 4.49
C ARG A 61 6.39 4.18 4.23
N ALA A 62 5.42 4.14 5.14
CA ALA A 62 4.27 5.01 5.08
C ALA A 62 4.71 6.44 5.35
N VAL A 63 4.30 7.38 4.51
CA VAL A 63 4.58 8.80 4.71
C VAL A 63 3.32 9.58 5.06
N ARG A 64 2.14 9.02 4.77
CA ARG A 64 0.89 9.67 5.10
C ARG A 64 -0.23 8.64 5.16
N TRP A 65 -1.08 8.78 6.15
CA TRP A 65 -2.26 7.94 6.30
C TRP A 65 -3.48 8.82 6.50
N ASP A 66 -4.51 8.60 5.67
CA ASP A 66 -5.77 9.31 5.79
C ASP A 66 -6.88 8.29 6.07
N PRO A 67 -7.33 8.17 7.32
CA PRO A 67 -8.36 7.19 7.64
C PRO A 67 -9.73 7.52 7.07
N ARG A 68 -9.97 8.76 6.70
CA ARG A 68 -11.25 9.14 6.12
C ARG A 68 -11.47 8.48 4.76
N SER A 69 -10.44 8.47 3.94
CA SER A 69 -10.53 7.91 2.60
C SER A 69 -9.94 6.51 2.52
N GLY A 70 -9.23 6.07 3.57
CA GLY A 70 -8.51 4.81 3.52
C GLY A 70 -7.30 4.88 2.62
N THR A 71 -6.70 6.06 2.48
CA THR A 71 -5.59 6.26 1.56
C THR A 71 -4.26 6.26 2.32
N LEU A 72 -3.34 5.42 1.87
CA LEU A 72 -2.01 5.31 2.43
C LEU A 72 -0.99 5.70 1.36
N GLU A 73 -0.11 6.64 1.70
CA GLU A 73 0.95 7.07 0.80
C GLU A 73 2.27 6.48 1.26
N LEU A 74 3.02 5.94 0.31
CA LEU A 74 4.28 5.25 0.59
C LEU A 74 5.44 6.07 0.02
N GLY A 75 6.47 6.23 0.83
CA GLY A 75 7.66 6.94 0.40
C GLY A 75 8.54 6.08 -0.48
N PRO A 76 9.29 6.69 -1.39
CA PRO A 76 10.13 5.93 -2.31
C PRO A 76 11.36 5.38 -1.63
N SER A 77 11.87 4.28 -2.19
CA SER A 77 13.19 3.78 -1.89
C SER A 77 14.11 4.25 -3.02
N SER A 78 15.16 4.96 -2.69
CA SER A 78 16.00 5.56 -3.71
C SER A 78 17.06 4.61 -4.26
N ALA A 79 17.30 3.48 -3.60
CA ALA A 79 18.43 2.63 -3.95
C ALA A 79 18.05 1.34 -4.66
N ALA A 80 16.77 0.97 -4.68
CA ALA A 80 16.36 -0.32 -5.22
C ALA A 80 15.94 -0.21 -6.68
N GLU A 81 16.30 -1.23 -7.47
CA GLU A 81 15.80 -1.32 -8.85
C GLU A 81 14.35 -1.77 -8.89
N VAL A 82 13.98 -2.63 -7.94
CA VAL A 82 12.62 -3.11 -7.78
C VAL A 82 12.26 -3.00 -6.31
N VAL A 83 11.10 -2.48 -6.04
CA VAL A 83 10.58 -2.32 -4.68
C VAL A 83 9.47 -3.31 -4.47
N GLU A 84 9.50 -4.00 -3.35
CA GLU A 84 8.41 -4.88 -2.94
C GLU A 84 7.94 -4.46 -1.56
N VAL A 85 6.62 -4.29 -1.42
CA VAL A 85 6.02 -3.83 -0.18
C VAL A 85 4.84 -4.71 0.17
N ARG A 86 4.76 -5.08 1.44
CA ARG A 86 3.62 -5.81 1.98
C ARG A 86 2.88 -4.91 2.96
N ILE A 87 1.58 -4.81 2.81
CA ILE A 87 0.73 -3.98 3.64
C ILE A 87 -0.33 -4.85 4.29
N THR A 88 -0.41 -4.79 5.61
CA THR A 88 -1.36 -5.59 6.37
C THR A 88 -2.11 -4.69 7.35
N PRO A 89 -3.32 -5.11 7.80
CA PRO A 89 -4.05 -4.30 8.78
C PRO A 89 -3.35 -4.31 10.13
N ARG A 90 -3.36 -3.17 10.79
CA ARG A 90 -2.84 -3.07 12.16
C ARG A 90 -3.95 -3.45 13.11
N ARG A 91 -3.69 -4.41 13.96
CA ARG A 91 -4.65 -4.85 14.94
C ARG A 91 -4.22 -4.40 16.33
N SER A 92 -5.17 -3.93 17.09
CA SER A 92 -4.90 -3.50 18.47
C SER A 92 -5.06 -4.65 19.44
#